data_836fa604727bc988beecceb83a34b4cf
#
_entry.id   836fa604727bc988beecceb83a34b4cf
#
_cell.length_a   1.000
_cell.length_b   1.000
_cell.length_c   1.000
_cell.angle_alpha   90.00
_cell.angle_beta   90.00
_cell.angle_gamma   90.00
#
_symmetry.space_group_name_H-M   'P 1'
#
loop_
_entity.id
_entity.type
_entity.pdbx_description
1 polymer ?
#
loop_
_entity_poly.entity_id
_entity_poly.type
_entity_poly.pdbx_seq_one_letter_code
_entity_poly.pdbx_strand_id
1 'polypeptide(L)'
;MAPPIGNVRTIDREELASKLQRGDRFRLVMALNEWAFRAKHIPGSEHFNTSEELFSSLHPDEEVVVYCTSVDCHASLALYHDLVARDYREVRRYEGGLTEWEEAGLPLEGEWAPSRSPSGPAD
;
A
#
# COMPACT_ATOMS: atom_id res chain seq x y z
N MET A 1 -17.60 -7.22 -17.40
CA MET A 1 -17.30 -5.92 -18.01
C MET A 1 -16.27 -5.20 -17.17
N ALA A 2 -15.22 -4.72 -17.80
CA ALA A 2 -14.20 -4.00 -17.09
C ALA A 2 -14.71 -2.63 -16.64
N PRO A 3 -14.32 -2.15 -15.47
CA PRO A 3 -14.69 -0.79 -15.08
C PRO A 3 -14.06 0.23 -16.02
N PRO A 4 -14.67 1.37 -16.19
CA PRO A 4 -14.05 2.42 -17.01
C PRO A 4 -12.73 2.87 -16.44
N ILE A 5 -11.83 3.23 -17.34
CA ILE A 5 -10.55 3.82 -16.92
C ILE A 5 -10.85 5.09 -16.16
N GLY A 6 -10.18 5.28 -15.05
CA GLY A 6 -10.41 6.43 -14.20
C GLY A 6 -11.40 6.19 -13.09
N ASN A 7 -12.13 5.07 -13.16
CA ASN A 7 -13.07 4.73 -12.09
C ASN A 7 -12.36 3.88 -11.05
N VAL A 8 -11.31 4.43 -10.47
CA VAL A 8 -10.46 3.73 -9.52
C VAL A 8 -11.06 3.86 -8.12
N ARG A 9 -11.19 2.73 -7.46
CA ARG A 9 -11.67 2.74 -6.07
C ARG A 9 -10.51 3.11 -5.18
N THR A 10 -10.71 4.10 -4.34
CA THR A 10 -9.65 4.61 -3.48
C THR A 10 -9.99 4.41 -2.01
N ILE A 11 -8.96 4.53 -1.18
CA ILE A 11 -9.13 4.53 0.27
C ILE A 11 -8.34 5.72 0.79
N ASP A 12 -8.90 6.45 1.75
CA ASP A 12 -8.18 7.60 2.28
C ASP A 12 -7.30 7.19 3.47
N ARG A 13 -6.46 8.13 3.89
CA ARG A 13 -5.49 7.88 4.96
C ARG A 13 -6.15 7.45 6.25
N GLU A 14 -7.24 8.11 6.60
CA GLU A 14 -7.90 7.84 7.87
C GLU A 14 -8.51 6.46 7.89
N GLU A 15 -9.13 6.06 6.82
CA GLU A 15 -9.72 4.74 6.75
C GLU A 15 -8.62 3.67 6.77
N LEU A 16 -7.54 3.89 6.05
CA LEU A 16 -6.44 2.93 6.04
C LEU A 16 -5.81 2.80 7.42
N ALA A 17 -5.59 3.93 8.10
CA ALA A 17 -5.03 3.89 9.44
C ALA A 17 -5.96 3.14 10.40
N SER A 18 -7.26 3.36 10.28
CA SER A 18 -8.23 2.66 11.12
C SER A 18 -8.21 1.16 10.89
N LYS A 19 -8.10 0.75 9.62
CA LYS A 19 -8.04 -0.68 9.30
C LYS A 19 -6.82 -1.32 9.92
N LEU A 20 -5.69 -0.65 9.88
CA LEU A 20 -4.47 -1.17 10.46
C LEU A 20 -4.57 -1.26 11.98
N GLN A 21 -5.15 -0.24 12.61
CA GLN A 21 -5.31 -0.22 14.06
C GLN A 21 -6.26 -1.30 14.55
N ARG A 22 -7.33 -1.56 13.81
CA ARG A 22 -8.28 -2.61 14.19
C ARG A 22 -7.76 -4.01 13.91
N GLY A 23 -6.69 -4.12 13.12
CA GLY A 23 -6.19 -5.42 12.72
C GLY A 23 -7.08 -6.09 11.68
N ASP A 24 -7.75 -5.30 10.85
CA ASP A 24 -8.60 -5.83 9.79
C ASP A 24 -7.80 -6.75 8.88
N ARG A 25 -8.47 -7.75 8.35
CA ARG A 25 -7.82 -8.72 7.49
C ARG A 25 -7.81 -8.19 6.06
N PHE A 26 -6.66 -7.71 5.61
CA PHE A 26 -6.47 -7.27 4.25
C PHE A 26 -4.99 -7.30 3.91
N ARG A 27 -4.68 -7.18 2.62
CA ARG A 27 -3.30 -7.16 2.16
C ARG A 27 -2.96 -5.75 1.70
N LEU A 28 -1.88 -5.20 2.24
CA LEU A 28 -1.41 -3.86 1.88
C LEU A 28 -0.12 -4.03 1.09
N VAL A 29 -0.13 -3.62 -0.18
CA VAL A 29 0.97 -3.91 -1.09
C VAL A 29 1.59 -2.61 -1.60
N MET A 30 2.90 -2.48 -1.43
CA MET A 30 3.63 -1.34 -1.97
C MET A 30 4.07 -1.66 -3.40
N ALA A 31 3.68 -0.80 -4.33
CA ALA A 31 3.89 -1.03 -5.75
C ALA A 31 5.16 -0.34 -6.25
N LEU A 32 6.28 -0.60 -5.57
CA LEU A 32 7.57 -0.06 -5.97
C LEU A 32 8.60 -1.18 -5.92
N ASN A 33 9.86 -0.85 -6.21
CA ASN A 33 10.90 -1.87 -6.18
C ASN A 33 11.33 -2.18 -4.74
N GLU A 34 12.12 -3.22 -4.62
CA GLU A 34 12.57 -3.70 -3.31
C GLU A 34 13.34 -2.63 -2.55
N TRP A 35 14.18 -1.88 -3.26
CA TRP A 35 14.98 -0.84 -2.63
C TRP A 35 14.09 0.21 -1.96
N ALA A 36 13.07 0.65 -2.66
CA ALA A 36 12.16 1.65 -2.11
C ALA A 36 11.40 1.11 -0.91
N PHE A 37 10.96 -0.14 -0.99
CA PHE A 37 10.23 -0.75 0.11
C PHE A 37 11.12 -0.86 1.36
N ARG A 38 12.36 -1.30 1.18
CA ARG A 38 13.27 -1.43 2.31
C ARG A 38 13.63 -0.09 2.91
N ALA A 39 13.63 0.96 2.11
CA ALA A 39 13.94 2.29 2.62
C ALA A 39 12.84 2.81 3.56
N LYS A 40 11.61 2.77 3.11
CA LYS A 40 10.46 3.20 3.92
C LYS A 40 9.21 2.51 3.42
N HIS A 41 8.39 2.04 4.34
CA HIS A 41 7.09 1.48 3.99
C HIS A 41 6.15 1.58 5.20
N ILE A 42 4.86 1.49 4.91
CA ILE A 42 3.83 1.48 5.97
C ILE A 42 3.92 0.13 6.70
N PRO A 43 3.90 0.14 8.04
CA PRO A 43 3.96 -1.13 8.78
C PRO A 43 2.84 -2.08 8.36
N GLY A 44 3.21 -3.33 8.16
CA GLY A 44 2.26 -4.33 7.71
C GLY A 44 2.13 -4.44 6.21
N SER A 45 2.77 -3.55 5.45
CA SER A 45 2.72 -3.65 4.00
C SER A 45 3.72 -4.70 3.49
N GLU A 46 3.45 -5.17 2.28
CA GLU A 46 4.24 -6.20 1.63
C GLU A 46 4.78 -5.69 0.31
N HIS A 47 5.79 -6.36 -0.18
CA HIS A 47 6.39 -6.07 -1.47
C HIS A 47 6.68 -7.39 -2.17
N PHE A 48 6.51 -7.41 -3.48
CA PHE A 48 6.79 -8.59 -4.29
C PHE A 48 7.74 -8.21 -5.41
N ASN A 49 8.75 -9.03 -5.64
CA ASN A 49 9.78 -8.73 -6.64
C ASN A 49 9.30 -8.97 -8.07
N THR A 50 8.34 -9.86 -8.24
CA THR A 50 7.82 -10.18 -9.57
C THR A 50 6.31 -10.26 -9.51
N SER A 51 5.69 -10.10 -10.70
CA SER A 51 4.25 -10.29 -10.80
C SER A 51 3.85 -11.72 -10.44
N GLU A 52 4.68 -12.67 -10.79
CA GLU A 52 4.43 -14.06 -10.45
C GLU A 52 4.28 -14.27 -8.96
N GLU A 53 5.21 -13.71 -8.20
CA GLU A 53 5.16 -13.83 -6.74
C GLU A 53 3.91 -13.18 -6.18
N LEU A 54 3.59 -12.01 -6.72
CA LEU A 54 2.44 -11.27 -6.26
C LEU A 54 1.15 -12.06 -6.48
N PHE A 55 0.93 -12.53 -7.68
CA PHE A 55 -0.31 -13.23 -7.99
C PHE A 55 -0.37 -14.62 -7.37
N SER A 56 0.77 -15.20 -7.04
CA SER A 56 0.80 -16.47 -6.29
C SER A 56 0.41 -16.29 -4.84
N SER A 57 0.73 -15.14 -4.28
CA SER A 57 0.48 -14.87 -2.86
C SER A 57 -0.92 -14.33 -2.60
N LEU A 58 -1.45 -13.50 -3.50
CA LEU A 58 -2.73 -12.85 -3.30
C LEU A 58 -3.85 -13.65 -3.93
N HIS A 59 -4.96 -13.75 -3.21
CA HIS A 59 -6.15 -14.43 -3.72
C HIS A 59 -7.18 -13.42 -4.20
N PRO A 60 -7.92 -13.72 -5.27
CA PRO A 60 -8.92 -12.77 -5.80
C PRO A 60 -10.02 -12.39 -4.81
N ASP A 61 -10.24 -13.20 -3.79
CA ASP A 61 -11.27 -12.90 -2.80
C ASP A 61 -10.77 -12.03 -1.66
N GLU A 62 -9.48 -11.80 -1.58
CA GLU A 62 -8.91 -10.99 -0.51
C GLU A 62 -9.09 -9.51 -0.78
N GLU A 63 -9.21 -8.75 0.29
CA GLU A 63 -9.19 -7.30 0.20
C GLU A 63 -7.74 -6.86 0.03
N VAL A 64 -7.47 -6.05 -1.01
CA VAL A 64 -6.11 -5.61 -1.32
C VAL A 64 -6.09 -4.10 -1.44
N VAL A 65 -5.16 -3.46 -0.75
CA VAL A 65 -4.91 -2.04 -0.88
C VAL A 65 -3.51 -1.87 -1.47
N VAL A 66 -3.41 -1.12 -2.56
CA VAL A 66 -2.12 -0.86 -3.20
C VAL A 66 -1.73 0.59 -3.00
N TYR A 67 -0.45 0.85 -2.82
CA TYR A 67 0.03 2.21 -2.66
C TYR A 67 1.43 2.35 -3.21
N CYS A 68 1.85 3.59 -3.34
CA CYS A 68 3.13 3.95 -3.91
C CYS A 68 3.69 5.11 -3.09
N THR A 69 4.58 5.90 -3.67
CA THR A 69 5.20 7.01 -2.93
C THR A 69 4.23 8.17 -2.73
N SER A 70 3.57 8.60 -3.81
CA SER A 70 2.69 9.77 -3.78
C SER A 70 1.63 9.64 -4.85
N VAL A 71 0.74 10.64 -4.88
CA VAL A 71 -0.34 10.67 -5.88
C VAL A 71 0.21 10.69 -7.31
N ASP A 72 1.41 11.23 -7.49
CA ASP A 72 2.01 11.31 -8.83
C ASP A 72 2.63 9.99 -9.28
N CYS A 73 2.74 9.02 -8.40
CA CYS A 73 3.35 7.74 -8.74
C CYS A 73 2.34 6.85 -9.43
N HIS A 74 2.67 6.36 -10.61
CA HIS A 74 1.74 5.57 -11.42
C HIS A 74 1.84 4.08 -11.18
N ALA A 75 2.82 3.63 -10.40
CA ALA A 75 3.02 2.20 -10.20
C ALA A 75 1.84 1.55 -9.48
N SER A 76 1.29 2.22 -8.46
CA SER A 76 0.15 1.65 -7.75
C SER A 76 -1.11 1.64 -8.62
N LEU A 77 -1.25 2.64 -9.50
CA LEU A 77 -2.38 2.66 -10.42
C LEU A 77 -2.30 1.51 -11.41
N ALA A 78 -1.10 1.26 -11.95
CA ALA A 78 -0.91 0.14 -12.86
C ALA A 78 -1.20 -1.19 -12.17
N LEU A 79 -0.73 -1.34 -10.94
CA LEU A 79 -0.99 -2.57 -10.18
C LEU A 79 -2.48 -2.73 -9.89
N TYR A 80 -3.15 -1.63 -9.55
CA TYR A 80 -4.59 -1.65 -9.35
C TYR A 80 -5.30 -2.23 -10.57
N HIS A 81 -4.97 -1.70 -11.75
CA HIS A 81 -5.62 -2.15 -12.98
C HIS A 81 -5.29 -3.61 -13.29
N ASP A 82 -4.05 -4.03 -13.03
CA ASP A 82 -3.67 -5.42 -13.23
C ASP A 82 -4.49 -6.38 -12.36
N LEU A 83 -4.68 -6.01 -11.11
CA LEU A 83 -5.45 -6.84 -10.19
C LEU A 83 -6.90 -6.91 -10.61
N VAL A 84 -7.49 -5.77 -10.96
CA VAL A 84 -8.88 -5.75 -11.40
C VAL A 84 -9.05 -6.59 -12.67
N ALA A 85 -8.10 -6.50 -13.59
CA ALA A 85 -8.16 -7.28 -14.83
C ALA A 85 -8.09 -8.78 -14.58
N ARG A 86 -7.55 -9.19 -13.44
CA ARG A 86 -7.46 -10.61 -13.06
C ARG A 86 -8.54 -11.03 -12.08
N ASP A 87 -9.64 -10.26 -12.05
CA ASP A 87 -10.83 -10.58 -11.25
C ASP A 87 -10.66 -10.46 -9.75
N TYR A 88 -9.69 -9.69 -9.31
CA TYR A 88 -9.62 -9.32 -7.90
C TYR A 88 -10.74 -8.32 -7.62
N ARG A 89 -11.59 -8.63 -6.65
CA ARG A 89 -12.85 -7.91 -6.46
C ARG A 89 -12.78 -6.78 -5.46
N GLU A 90 -11.89 -6.90 -4.47
CA GLU A 90 -11.82 -5.93 -3.39
C GLU A 90 -10.47 -5.22 -3.43
N VAL A 91 -10.26 -4.43 -4.48
CA VAL A 91 -9.00 -3.71 -4.64
C VAL A 91 -9.26 -2.21 -4.51
N ARG A 92 -8.42 -1.55 -3.72
CA ARG A 92 -8.46 -0.10 -3.60
C ARG A 92 -7.06 0.46 -3.67
N ARG A 93 -6.94 1.70 -4.09
CA ARG A 93 -5.66 2.40 -4.18
C ARG A 93 -5.58 3.47 -3.10
N TYR A 94 -4.53 3.42 -2.29
CA TYR A 94 -4.25 4.50 -1.36
C TYR A 94 -3.46 5.56 -2.12
N GLU A 95 -4.18 6.55 -2.59
CA GLU A 95 -3.68 7.54 -3.53
C GLU A 95 -2.63 8.46 -2.92
N GLY A 96 -2.79 8.84 -1.66
CA GLY A 96 -1.85 9.72 -1.00
C GLY A 96 -0.47 9.11 -0.84
N GLY A 97 -0.42 7.81 -0.66
CA GLY A 97 0.82 7.09 -0.63
C GLY A 97 1.69 7.40 0.57
N LEU A 98 2.95 7.02 0.44
CA LEU A 98 3.90 7.13 1.52
C LEU A 98 4.12 8.58 1.96
N THR A 99 4.13 9.50 1.01
CA THR A 99 4.35 10.91 1.32
C THR A 99 3.28 11.45 2.25
N GLU A 100 2.02 11.21 1.93
CA GLU A 100 0.92 11.69 2.78
C GLU A 100 0.96 11.03 4.15
N TRP A 101 1.26 9.73 4.16
CA TRP A 101 1.32 8.97 5.42
C TRP A 101 2.39 9.55 6.33
N GLU A 102 3.56 9.82 5.78
CA GLU A 102 4.66 10.37 6.54
C GLU A 102 4.38 11.79 7.02
N GLU A 103 3.78 12.61 6.18
CA GLU A 103 3.45 13.99 6.53
C GLU A 103 2.43 14.06 7.66
N ALA A 104 1.59 13.06 7.76
CA ALA A 104 0.59 12.98 8.84
C ALA A 104 1.20 12.49 10.16
N GLY A 105 2.49 12.13 10.16
CA GLY A 105 3.13 11.65 11.38
C GLY A 105 2.81 10.23 11.74
N LEU A 106 2.31 9.46 10.80
CA LEU A 106 1.94 8.07 11.06
C LEU A 106 3.17 7.17 10.99
N PRO A 107 3.13 5.99 11.65
CA PRO A 107 4.33 5.16 11.75
C PRO A 107 4.82 4.65 10.42
N LEU A 108 6.12 4.55 10.30
CA LEU A 108 6.81 3.98 9.15
C LEU A 108 7.84 2.96 9.62
N GLU A 109 8.13 2.00 8.75
CA GLU A 109 9.21 1.05 8.95
C GLU A 109 10.18 1.16 7.79
N GLY A 110 11.41 0.67 8.00
CA GLY A 110 12.42 0.64 6.96
C GLY A 110 13.70 1.31 7.41
N GLU A 111 14.72 1.17 6.56
CA GLU A 111 16.07 1.64 6.89
C GLU A 111 16.16 3.15 7.00
N TRP A 112 15.33 3.86 6.25
CA TRP A 112 15.32 5.32 6.23
C TRP A 112 14.11 5.92 6.93
N ALA A 113 13.34 5.09 7.64
CA ALA A 113 12.18 5.60 8.35
C ALA A 113 12.64 6.53 9.47
N PRO A 114 11.87 7.60 9.76
CA PRO A 114 12.24 8.47 10.87
C PRO A 114 12.24 7.70 12.17
N SER A 115 13.22 7.98 12.99
CA SER A 115 13.28 7.35 14.29
C SER A 115 12.13 7.85 15.15
N ARG A 116 11.39 6.95 15.67
CA ARG A 116 10.38 7.35 16.48
C ARG A 116 10.77 7.16 17.74
N SER A 117 11.15 7.41 18.12
CA SER A 117 11.59 7.04 19.19
C SER A 117 10.81 6.77 20.20
N PRO A 118 10.60 6.58 20.31
CA PRO A 118 10.24 6.38 20.89
C PRO A 118 10.44 6.38 21.67
N SER A 119 10.51 6.40 21.45
CA SER A 119 10.87 6.45 21.90
C SER A 119 11.23 6.81 22.28
N GLY A 120 11.30 6.90 22.33
CA GLY A 120 12.00 7.24 22.54
C GLY A 120 12.39 7.61 22.81
N PRO A 121 12.62 7.69 23.17
CA PRO A 121 13.25 8.07 23.27
C PRO A 121 13.64 8.18 23.34
N ALA A 122 13.79 8.14 23.32
CA ALA A 122 14.30 8.21 23.29
C ALA A 122 14.60 8.45 23.42
N ASP A 123 14.74 8.45 23.31
CA ASP A 123 15.24 8.56 23.31
C ASP A 123 15.39 8.73 23.62
#